data_545dabf7c1b47af030bb30b7e9710124
#
_entry.id   545dabf7c1b47af030bb30b7e9710124
#
_cell.length_a   1.000
_cell.length_b   1.000
_cell.length_c   1.000
_cell.angle_alpha   90.00
_cell.angle_beta   90.00
_cell.angle_gamma   90.00
#
_symmetry.space_group_name_H-M   'P 1'
#
loop_
_entity.id
_entity.type
_entity.pdbx_description
1 polymer ?
#
loop_
_entity_poly.entity_id
_entity_poly.type
_entity_poly.pdbx_seq_one_letter_code
_entity_poly.pdbx_strand_id
1 'polypeptide(L)'
;MIQKINIDEKFSLFSDHWRPKVAAELNGQEFKLVKFKGEYPFHAHTNEDEMFFCWKGEFFIDFEFQDSVEIKAGEAIVIPKGVVHRPRAEMECQVFLLEPAGLKNNGTAAVDAKYDAPNGVRV
;
A
#
# COMPACT_ATOMS: atom_id res chain seq x y z
N MET A 1 9.52 -21.10 13.35
CA MET A 1 8.75 -22.11 12.59
C MET A 1 8.37 -21.55 11.22
N ILE A 2 8.59 -22.30 10.18
CA ILE A 2 8.25 -21.87 8.83
C ILE A 2 6.76 -22.16 8.57
N GLN A 3 6.00 -21.11 8.25
CA GLN A 3 4.56 -21.23 8.02
C GLN A 3 4.17 -20.57 6.70
N LYS A 4 3.17 -21.14 6.04
CA LYS A 4 2.56 -20.49 4.90
C LYS A 4 1.68 -19.33 5.36
N ILE A 5 1.47 -18.37 4.47
CA ILE A 5 0.59 -17.24 4.69
C ILE A 5 -0.64 -17.42 3.82
N ASN A 6 -1.81 -17.48 4.44
CA ASN A 6 -3.08 -17.48 3.71
C ASN A 6 -3.54 -16.04 3.60
N ILE A 7 -3.45 -15.50 2.40
CA ILE A 7 -3.67 -14.07 2.14
C ILE A 7 -5.11 -13.66 2.43
N ASP A 8 -6.08 -14.44 1.97
CA ASP A 8 -7.50 -14.12 2.22
C ASP A 8 -7.83 -14.15 3.72
N GLU A 9 -7.27 -15.11 4.44
CA GLU A 9 -7.43 -15.19 5.89
C GLU A 9 -6.87 -13.95 6.58
N LYS A 10 -5.67 -13.51 6.18
CA LYS A 10 -5.04 -12.32 6.75
C LYS A 10 -5.87 -11.06 6.49
N PHE A 11 -6.39 -10.88 5.28
CA PHE A 11 -7.29 -9.75 4.98
C PHE A 11 -8.57 -9.78 5.82
N SER A 12 -9.06 -10.96 6.20
CA SER A 12 -10.26 -11.09 7.02
C SER A 12 -10.07 -10.61 8.48
N LEU A 13 -8.83 -10.42 8.92
CA LEU A 13 -8.51 -10.07 10.31
C LEU A 13 -8.58 -8.57 10.60
N PHE A 14 -8.78 -7.73 9.59
CA PHE A 14 -8.87 -6.29 9.78
C PHE A 14 -9.86 -5.66 8.79
N SER A 15 -10.40 -4.50 9.16
CA SER A 15 -11.40 -3.79 8.35
C SER A 15 -11.06 -2.31 8.11
N ASP A 16 -10.01 -1.81 8.74
CA ASP A 16 -9.60 -0.41 8.58
C ASP A 16 -8.98 -0.18 7.19
N HIS A 17 -9.03 1.05 6.73
CA HIS A 17 -8.49 1.47 5.44
C HIS A 17 -7.21 2.28 5.62
N TRP A 18 -6.32 2.23 4.62
CA TRP A 18 -5.11 3.03 4.56
C TRP A 18 -4.10 2.75 5.68
N ARG A 19 -4.22 1.61 6.33
CA ARG A 19 -3.34 1.19 7.44
C ARG A 19 -2.72 -0.16 7.14
N PRO A 20 -1.54 -0.19 6.51
CA PRO A 20 -0.87 -1.44 6.13
C PRO A 20 -0.53 -2.31 7.34
N LYS A 21 -0.65 -3.62 7.15
CA LYS A 21 -0.30 -4.64 8.14
C LYS A 21 0.81 -5.50 7.57
N VAL A 22 1.87 -5.70 8.33
CA VAL A 22 2.99 -6.55 7.92
C VAL A 22 2.56 -8.01 8.01
N ALA A 23 2.55 -8.71 6.88
CA ALA A 23 2.25 -10.14 6.82
C ALA A 23 3.53 -11.00 6.80
N ALA A 24 4.63 -10.48 6.27
CA ALA A 24 5.90 -11.18 6.19
C ALA A 24 7.05 -10.19 5.98
N GLU A 25 8.25 -10.68 6.23
CA GLU A 25 9.49 -9.95 5.94
C GLU A 25 10.42 -10.85 5.15
N LEU A 26 11.14 -10.26 4.19
CA LEU A 26 12.17 -10.96 3.43
C LEU A 26 13.24 -9.97 2.98
N ASN A 27 14.50 -10.28 3.28
CA ASN A 27 15.67 -9.49 2.83
C ASN A 27 15.56 -7.99 3.13
N GLY A 28 15.08 -7.64 4.34
CA GLY A 28 14.91 -6.24 4.72
C GLY A 28 13.69 -5.55 4.13
N GLN A 29 12.88 -6.26 3.36
CA GLN A 29 11.62 -5.78 2.81
C GLN A 29 10.46 -6.28 3.65
N GLU A 30 9.40 -5.49 3.73
CA GLU A 30 8.14 -5.90 4.35
C GLU A 30 7.09 -6.13 3.29
N PHE A 31 6.42 -7.28 3.38
CA PHE A 31 5.24 -7.62 2.59
C PHE A 31 4.02 -7.24 3.42
N LYS A 32 3.30 -6.21 2.97
CA LYS A 32 2.19 -5.62 3.71
C LYS A 32 0.87 -5.81 2.99
N LEU A 33 -0.19 -5.98 3.76
CA LEU A 33 -1.57 -6.03 3.26
C LEU A 33 -2.28 -4.75 3.69
N VAL A 34 -3.02 -4.15 2.77
CA VAL A 34 -3.76 -2.92 3.03
C VAL A 34 -5.07 -2.92 2.26
N LYS A 35 -6.08 -2.30 2.81
CA LYS A 35 -7.35 -2.05 2.14
C LYS A 35 -7.44 -0.58 1.76
N PHE A 36 -7.80 -0.31 0.50
CA PHE A 36 -8.01 1.04 0.00
C PHE A 36 -9.49 1.29 -0.18
N LYS A 37 -9.93 2.50 0.18
CA LYS A 37 -11.24 3.04 -0.16
C LYS A 37 -11.19 4.55 -0.05
N GLY A 38 -11.59 5.25 -1.11
CA GLY A 38 -11.51 6.71 -1.18
C GLY A 38 -10.18 7.16 -1.76
N GLU A 39 -9.79 8.39 -1.46
CA GLU A 39 -8.58 9.02 -1.98
C GLU A 39 -7.56 9.19 -0.86
N TYR A 40 -6.32 8.79 -1.15
CA TYR A 40 -5.18 9.03 -0.27
C TYR A 40 -4.54 10.37 -0.64
N PRO A 41 -3.86 11.08 0.28
CA PRO A 41 -3.13 12.31 -0.05
C PRO A 41 -1.99 12.07 -1.05
N PHE A 42 -1.73 13.05 -1.92
CA PHE A 42 -0.52 13.03 -2.74
C PHE A 42 0.72 13.07 -1.85
N HIS A 43 1.69 12.24 -2.16
CA HIS A 43 2.93 12.12 -1.40
C HIS A 43 4.03 11.49 -2.24
N ALA A 44 5.25 11.52 -1.74
CA ALA A 44 6.39 10.83 -2.32
C ALA A 44 7.20 10.15 -1.22
N HIS A 45 7.88 9.05 -1.59
CA HIS A 45 8.90 8.43 -0.75
C HIS A 45 10.25 8.85 -1.31
N THR A 46 11.02 9.60 -0.53
CA THR A 46 12.21 10.30 -1.02
C THR A 46 13.34 9.34 -1.43
N ASN A 47 13.51 8.24 -0.70
CA ASN A 47 14.68 7.38 -0.83
C ASN A 47 14.35 5.93 -1.21
N GLU A 48 13.08 5.57 -1.32
CA GLU A 48 12.66 4.18 -1.53
C GLU A 48 11.67 4.06 -2.69
N ASP A 49 11.84 3.01 -3.47
CA ASP A 49 10.81 2.57 -4.42
C ASP A 49 9.71 1.85 -3.64
N GLU A 50 8.50 1.86 -4.17
CA GLU A 50 7.35 1.19 -3.57
C GLU A 50 6.62 0.39 -4.63
N MET A 51 6.25 -0.87 -4.35
CA MET A 51 5.45 -1.67 -5.25
C MET A 51 4.06 -1.89 -4.69
N PHE A 52 3.06 -1.62 -5.53
CA PHE A 52 1.65 -1.95 -5.28
C PHE A 52 1.26 -3.14 -6.15
N PHE A 53 0.55 -4.09 -5.57
CA PHE A 53 -0.02 -5.23 -6.29
C PHE A 53 -1.48 -5.36 -5.89
N CYS A 54 -2.39 -5.35 -6.87
CA CYS A 54 -3.81 -5.52 -6.60
C CYS A 54 -4.16 -6.99 -6.44
N TRP A 55 -4.65 -7.36 -5.25
CA TRP A 55 -5.12 -8.71 -4.97
C TRP A 55 -6.57 -8.91 -5.36
N LYS A 56 -7.46 -8.01 -4.92
CA LYS A 56 -8.89 -8.04 -5.25
C LYS A 56 -9.40 -6.63 -5.48
N GLY A 57 -10.31 -6.48 -6.44
CA GLY A 57 -10.87 -5.20 -6.81
C GLY A 57 -10.00 -4.47 -7.82
N GLU A 58 -9.98 -3.15 -7.71
CA GLU A 58 -9.18 -2.29 -8.57
C GLU A 58 -8.94 -0.96 -7.89
N PHE A 59 -7.87 -0.27 -8.27
CA PHE A 59 -7.57 1.07 -7.82
C PHE A 59 -6.82 1.82 -8.90
N PHE A 60 -6.72 3.13 -8.72
CA PHE A 60 -5.95 4.01 -9.59
C PHE A 60 -4.78 4.60 -8.81
N ILE A 61 -3.68 4.87 -9.49
CA ILE A 61 -2.63 5.75 -8.99
C ILE A 61 -2.68 7.02 -9.82
N ASP A 62 -2.88 8.16 -9.14
CA ASP A 62 -2.84 9.48 -9.75
C ASP A 62 -1.44 10.06 -9.63
N PHE A 63 -0.99 10.74 -10.67
CA PHE A 63 0.32 11.40 -10.76
C PHE A 63 0.13 12.86 -11.12
N GLU A 64 1.11 13.69 -10.80
CA GLU A 64 1.10 15.10 -11.20
C GLU A 64 1.58 15.32 -12.63
N PHE A 65 2.36 14.40 -13.18
CA PHE A 65 3.08 14.58 -14.45
C PHE A 65 2.58 13.70 -15.60
N GLN A 66 1.67 12.79 -15.34
CA GLN A 66 1.09 11.88 -16.33
C GLN A 66 -0.33 11.51 -15.98
N ASP A 67 -1.02 10.84 -16.90
CA ASP A 67 -2.36 10.31 -16.68
C ASP A 67 -2.34 9.24 -15.58
N SER A 68 -3.46 9.11 -14.89
CA SER A 68 -3.68 8.08 -13.90
C SER A 68 -3.54 6.69 -14.51
N VAL A 69 -2.98 5.76 -13.73
CA VAL A 69 -2.84 4.37 -14.13
C VAL A 69 -3.83 3.53 -13.33
N GLU A 70 -4.63 2.72 -14.03
CA GLU A 70 -5.54 1.77 -13.43
C GLU A 70 -4.82 0.45 -13.15
N ILE A 71 -4.98 -0.08 -11.94
CA ILE A 71 -4.41 -1.36 -11.53
C ILE A 71 -5.55 -2.28 -11.12
N LYS A 72 -5.74 -3.35 -11.88
CA LYS A 72 -6.78 -4.36 -11.65
C LYS A 72 -6.20 -5.56 -10.91
N ALA A 73 -7.08 -6.41 -10.38
CA ALA A 73 -6.68 -7.64 -9.69
C ALA A 73 -5.68 -8.43 -10.54
N GLY A 74 -4.55 -8.80 -9.94
CA GLY A 74 -3.46 -9.52 -10.62
C GLY A 74 -2.42 -8.61 -11.26
N GLU A 75 -2.59 -7.28 -11.20
CA GLU A 75 -1.66 -6.32 -11.79
C GLU A 75 -0.86 -5.60 -10.70
N ALA A 76 0.34 -5.17 -11.05
CA ALA A 76 1.25 -4.47 -10.15
C ALA A 76 1.84 -3.23 -10.81
N ILE A 77 2.31 -2.31 -9.98
CA ILE A 77 3.01 -1.10 -10.41
C ILE A 77 4.13 -0.78 -9.42
N VAL A 78 5.28 -0.37 -9.93
CA VAL A 78 6.37 0.15 -9.11
C VAL A 78 6.41 1.66 -9.23
N ILE A 79 6.35 2.34 -8.09
CA ILE A 79 6.51 3.78 -8.01
C ILE A 79 7.96 4.07 -7.65
N PRO A 80 8.75 4.66 -8.55
CA PRO A 80 10.12 5.03 -8.23
C PRO A 80 10.19 6.06 -7.11
N LYS A 81 11.28 6.03 -6.35
CA LYS A 81 11.53 7.04 -5.33
C LYS A 81 11.42 8.45 -5.90
N GLY A 82 10.89 9.37 -5.09
CA GLY A 82 10.74 10.77 -5.45
C GLY A 82 9.54 11.12 -6.31
N VAL A 83 8.79 10.14 -6.80
CA VAL A 83 7.62 10.38 -7.64
C VAL A 83 6.41 10.68 -6.78
N VAL A 84 5.81 11.86 -6.99
CA VAL A 84 4.60 12.26 -6.28
C VAL A 84 3.41 11.50 -6.87
N HIS A 85 2.66 10.83 -6.00
CA HIS A 85 1.53 9.99 -6.40
C HIS A 85 0.49 9.89 -5.29
N ARG A 86 -0.71 9.42 -5.65
CA ARG A 86 -1.72 9.01 -4.68
C ARG A 86 -2.53 7.82 -5.19
N PRO A 87 -2.75 6.80 -4.38
CA PRO A 87 -3.74 5.78 -4.70
C PRO A 87 -5.15 6.28 -4.39
N ARG A 88 -6.12 5.83 -5.19
CA ARG A 88 -7.55 6.05 -4.93
C ARG A 88 -8.34 4.84 -5.39
N ALA A 89 -9.40 4.52 -4.65
CA ALA A 89 -10.29 3.42 -4.97
C ALA A 89 -11.73 3.84 -4.68
N GLU A 90 -12.61 3.70 -5.67
CA GLU A 90 -14.03 4.01 -5.49
C GLU A 90 -14.69 3.00 -4.56
N MET A 91 -14.42 1.71 -4.79
CA MET A 91 -14.87 0.60 -3.96
C MET A 91 -13.69 0.03 -3.18
N GLU A 92 -13.96 -0.56 -2.01
CA GLU A 92 -12.88 -1.21 -1.25
C GLU A 92 -12.14 -2.23 -2.12
N CYS A 93 -10.83 -2.17 -2.07
CA CYS A 93 -9.97 -3.15 -2.73
C CYS A 93 -8.88 -3.64 -1.77
N GLN A 94 -8.28 -4.76 -2.12
CA GLN A 94 -7.23 -5.41 -1.33
C GLN A 94 -5.92 -5.33 -2.09
N VAL A 95 -4.90 -4.80 -1.43
CA VAL A 95 -3.62 -4.44 -2.06
C VAL A 95 -2.46 -4.98 -1.24
N PHE A 96 -1.41 -5.42 -1.94
CA PHE A 96 -0.12 -5.71 -1.34
C PHE A 96 0.82 -4.54 -1.57
N LEU A 97 1.61 -4.24 -0.55
CA LEU A 97 2.77 -3.37 -0.66
C LEU A 97 4.01 -4.20 -0.40
N LEU A 98 5.03 -4.01 -1.22
CA LEU A 98 6.37 -4.52 -0.96
C LEU A 98 7.31 -3.32 -0.90
N GLU A 99 7.93 -3.11 0.24
CA GLU A 99 8.73 -1.91 0.50
C GLU A 99 9.73 -2.16 1.63
N PRO A 100 10.80 -1.36 1.74
CA PRO A 100 11.74 -1.50 2.85
C PRO A 100 11.06 -1.36 4.21
N ALA A 101 11.53 -2.12 5.20
CA ALA A 101 11.05 -2.05 6.56
C ALA A 101 11.19 -0.62 7.12
N GLY A 102 10.20 -0.18 7.88
CA GLY A 102 10.20 1.14 8.52
C GLY A 102 9.78 2.30 7.64
N LEU A 103 9.38 2.04 6.40
CA LEU A 103 8.90 3.10 5.49
C LEU A 103 7.59 3.70 6.01
N LYS A 104 7.55 5.03 6.11
CA LYS A 104 6.34 5.74 6.54
C LYS A 104 5.31 5.76 5.42
N ASN A 105 4.10 5.28 5.71
CA ASN A 105 3.05 5.09 4.70
C ASN A 105 2.69 6.36 3.92
N ASN A 106 2.60 7.49 4.59
CA ASN A 106 2.27 8.79 3.97
C ASN A 106 3.49 9.52 3.40
N GLY A 107 4.69 8.93 3.45
CA GLY A 107 5.89 9.53 2.87
C GLY A 107 6.11 10.96 3.34
N THR A 108 6.14 11.90 2.38
CA THR A 108 6.40 13.33 2.62
C THR A 108 5.15 14.11 3.04
N ALA A 109 3.94 13.54 2.95
CA ALA A 109 2.71 14.28 3.22
C ALA A 109 2.44 14.43 4.71
N ALA A 110 1.97 15.60 5.12
CA ALA A 110 1.30 15.80 6.40
C ALA A 110 -0.16 15.37 6.21
N VAL A 111 -0.65 14.45 7.03
CA VAL A 111 -1.96 13.83 6.82
C VAL A 111 -2.83 13.91 8.07
N ASP A 112 -4.16 13.83 7.83
CA ASP A 112 -5.14 13.66 8.90
C ASP A 112 -4.96 12.30 9.61
N ALA A 113 -5.47 12.20 10.83
CA ALA A 113 -5.34 11.00 11.65
C ALA A 113 -5.82 9.72 10.94
N LYS A 114 -6.82 9.80 10.06
CA LYS A 114 -7.33 8.63 9.32
C LYS A 114 -6.32 8.02 8.34
N TYR A 115 -5.32 8.80 7.91
CA TYR A 115 -4.27 8.35 7.00
C TYR A 115 -2.94 8.08 7.71
N ASP A 116 -2.80 8.55 8.94
CA ASP A 116 -1.56 8.39 9.71
C ASP A 116 -1.53 7.00 10.35
N ALA A 117 -0.76 6.11 9.75
CA ALA A 117 -0.69 4.71 10.17
C ALA A 117 0.59 4.43 10.94
N PRO A 118 0.51 3.70 12.07
CA PRO A 118 1.71 3.26 12.76
C PRO A 118 2.48 2.25 11.91
N ASN A 119 3.82 2.32 11.97
CA ASN A 119 4.69 1.37 11.28
C ASN A 119 4.71 0.02 12.00
N GLY A 120 4.92 -1.05 11.22
CA GLY A 120 5.23 -2.37 11.75
C GLY A 120 4.06 -3.11 12.42
N VAL A 121 2.82 -2.65 12.25
CA VAL A 121 1.65 -3.38 12.75
C VAL A 121 1.52 -4.68 11.97
N ARG A 122 1.45 -5.79 12.69
CA ARG A 122 1.41 -7.13 12.08
C ARG A 122 0.00 -7.71 12.04
N VAL A 123 -0.17 -8.58 11.10
CA VAL A 123 -1.39 -9.36 10.93
C VAL A 123 -1.09 -10.86 10.86
#